data_2acad3b8484fb2397fcd22db9c2a4073
#
_entry.id   2acad3b8484fb2397fcd22db9c2a4073
#
_cell.length_a   1.000
_cell.length_b   1.000
_cell.length_c   1.000
_cell.angle_alpha   90.00
_cell.angle_beta   90.00
_cell.angle_gamma   90.00
#
_symmetry.space_group_name_H-M   'P 1'
#
loop_
_entity.id
_entity.type
_entity.pdbx_description
1 polymer ?
#
loop_
_entity_poly.entity_id
_entity_poly.type
_entity_poly.pdbx_seq_one_letter_code
_entity_poly.pdbx_strand_id
1 'polypeptide(L)'
;NYEDKVIAGNTFDYAYIHGKAIAAAGHPFVSCSAEAFATATDTPAMVDLILGKQKEIKRGRGVYGTDCKTFTPAMQTRIKNLTAQGTSFFISGSYVATDLWDNPNSDEIVAKADQEFAKNVLGYAWRESRAAVEGGAYQVPTPFKAFGKGSYTFNQQLGPDCYAVESPDGVMPADKDRAATILRYTENNIAAGSAFDAGTYRTVVIGFPFETISEPDSQVKLMRQILDFLKK
;
A
#
# COMPACT_ATOMS: atom_id res chain seq x y z
N ASN A 1 1.55 6.47 9.29
CA ASN A 1 2.08 7.44 8.35
C ASN A 1 3.61 7.47 8.44
N TYR A 2 4.29 7.16 7.33
CA TYR A 2 5.75 7.01 7.27
C TYR A 2 6.47 8.26 6.75
N GLU A 3 5.76 9.30 6.41
CA GLU A 3 6.33 10.53 5.92
C GLU A 3 6.91 11.35 7.08
N ASP A 4 8.20 11.43 7.17
CA ASP A 4 8.92 12.17 8.22
C ASP A 4 9.49 13.52 7.76
N LYS A 5 9.28 13.90 6.50
CA LYS A 5 9.76 15.19 5.96
C LYS A 5 8.67 15.96 5.26
N VAL A 6 8.50 17.19 5.70
CA VAL A 6 7.68 18.18 5.02
C VAL A 6 8.40 18.61 3.74
N ILE A 7 7.81 18.33 2.58
CA ILE A 7 8.18 18.96 1.33
C ILE A 7 7.40 20.26 1.25
N ALA A 8 8.04 21.36 0.88
CA ALA A 8 7.38 22.66 0.77
C ALA A 8 6.10 22.54 -0.08
N GLY A 9 4.97 22.99 0.46
CA GLY A 9 3.66 22.94 -0.19
C GLY A 9 2.87 21.63 0.00
N ASN A 10 3.37 20.68 0.78
CA ASN A 10 2.63 19.46 1.14
C ASN A 10 2.21 19.51 2.62
N THR A 11 0.94 19.26 2.90
CA THR A 11 0.37 19.30 4.26
C THR A 11 0.56 18.00 5.04
N PHE A 12 0.96 16.93 4.38
CA PHE A 12 1.08 15.58 4.97
C PHE A 12 -0.20 15.03 5.62
N ASP A 13 -1.35 15.52 5.18
CA ASP A 13 -2.65 15.12 5.70
C ASP A 13 -3.15 13.77 5.13
N TYR A 14 -2.26 12.85 4.88
CA TYR A 14 -2.63 11.55 4.29
C TYR A 14 -3.60 10.78 5.18
N ALA A 15 -3.37 10.79 6.49
CA ALA A 15 -4.27 10.19 7.45
C ALA A 15 -5.67 10.84 7.42
N TYR A 16 -5.76 12.13 7.12
CA TYR A 16 -7.02 12.83 6.94
C TYR A 16 -7.77 12.35 5.69
N ILE A 17 -7.08 12.22 4.54
CA ILE A 17 -7.69 11.76 3.28
C ILE A 17 -8.20 10.31 3.42
N HIS A 18 -7.38 9.42 3.96
CA HIS A 18 -7.79 8.05 4.25
C HIS A 18 -8.96 8.00 5.24
N GLY A 19 -8.87 8.71 6.36
CA GLY A 19 -9.91 8.77 7.38
C GLY A 19 -11.23 9.32 6.85
N LYS A 20 -11.19 10.35 5.99
CA LYS A 20 -12.36 10.89 5.32
C LYS A 20 -13.03 9.84 4.41
N ALA A 21 -12.24 9.10 3.65
CA ALA A 21 -12.76 8.04 2.78
C ALA A 21 -13.34 6.86 3.58
N ILE A 22 -12.68 6.46 4.69
CA ILE A 22 -13.16 5.42 5.62
C ILE A 22 -14.48 5.84 6.26
N ALA A 23 -14.56 7.08 6.78
CA ALA A 23 -15.78 7.61 7.40
C ALA A 23 -16.94 7.69 6.39
N ALA A 24 -16.68 8.16 5.17
CA ALA A 24 -17.66 8.22 4.09
C ALA A 24 -18.11 6.82 3.62
N ALA A 25 -17.28 5.79 3.82
CA ALA A 25 -17.65 4.40 3.61
C ALA A 25 -18.48 3.82 4.77
N GLY A 26 -18.68 4.55 5.86
CA GLY A 26 -19.52 4.17 7.00
C GLY A 26 -18.79 3.43 8.12
N HIS A 27 -17.46 3.58 8.21
CA HIS A 27 -16.65 2.91 9.23
C HIS A 27 -16.04 3.91 10.23
N PRO A 28 -16.07 3.60 11.54
CA PRO A 28 -15.25 4.31 12.51
C PRO A 28 -13.78 3.89 12.39
N PHE A 29 -12.88 4.79 12.77
CA PHE A 29 -11.44 4.50 12.80
C PHE A 29 -10.74 5.26 13.92
N VAL A 30 -9.55 4.80 14.26
CA VAL A 30 -8.55 5.52 15.06
C VAL A 30 -7.26 5.56 14.28
N SER A 31 -6.45 6.59 14.44
CA SER A 31 -5.14 6.68 13.78
C SER A 31 -4.02 6.74 14.80
N CYS A 32 -2.86 6.22 14.42
CA CYS A 32 -1.64 6.26 15.22
C CYS A 32 -0.41 6.39 14.32
N SER A 33 0.73 6.72 14.91
CA SER A 33 2.01 6.71 14.18
C SER A 33 2.47 5.27 13.89
N ALA A 34 3.45 5.14 12.99
CA ALA A 34 4.06 3.85 12.68
C ALA A 34 4.75 3.21 13.90
N GLU A 35 5.40 4.01 14.73
CA GLU A 35 6.04 3.57 15.96
C GLU A 35 5.02 3.06 16.99
N ALA A 36 3.92 3.81 17.15
CA ALA A 36 2.83 3.39 18.03
C ALA A 36 2.17 2.11 17.53
N PHE A 37 1.96 1.97 16.21
CA PHE A 37 1.44 0.73 15.62
C PHE A 37 2.37 -0.45 15.87
N ALA A 38 3.69 -0.28 15.67
CA ALA A 38 4.67 -1.36 15.84
C ALA A 38 4.74 -1.89 17.29
N THR A 39 4.41 -1.05 18.27
CA THR A 39 4.49 -1.37 19.72
C THR A 39 3.11 -1.62 20.36
N ALA A 40 2.01 -1.37 19.65
CA ALA A 40 0.66 -1.57 20.16
C ALA A 40 0.36 -3.04 20.45
N THR A 41 -0.51 -3.28 21.42
CA THR A 41 -0.91 -4.63 21.86
C THR A 41 -2.34 -5.02 21.46
N ASP A 42 -3.13 -4.05 20.97
CA ASP A 42 -4.50 -4.27 20.50
C ASP A 42 -4.55 -5.14 19.24
N THR A 43 -5.71 -5.71 18.98
CA THR A 43 -5.97 -6.53 17.78
C THR A 43 -7.16 -5.94 17.02
N PRO A 44 -6.92 -4.94 16.15
CA PRO A 44 -7.98 -4.39 15.31
C PRO A 44 -8.46 -5.41 14.27
N ALA A 45 -9.72 -5.31 13.86
CA ALA A 45 -10.25 -6.17 12.80
C ALA A 45 -9.61 -5.88 11.43
N MET A 46 -9.34 -4.60 11.17
CA MET A 46 -8.74 -4.12 9.93
C MET A 46 -7.70 -3.03 10.24
N VAL A 47 -6.67 -2.96 9.42
CA VAL A 47 -5.64 -1.90 9.46
C VAL A 47 -5.50 -1.30 8.07
N ASP A 48 -5.53 0.02 7.99
CA ASP A 48 -5.12 0.79 6.83
C ASP A 48 -3.69 1.30 7.08
N LEU A 49 -2.72 0.71 6.41
CA LEU A 49 -1.31 1.04 6.56
C LEU A 49 -0.91 2.04 5.47
N ILE A 50 -0.83 3.31 5.86
CA ILE A 50 -0.51 4.42 4.97
C ILE A 50 1.01 4.55 4.89
N LEU A 51 1.59 4.20 3.77
CA LEU A 51 3.04 4.28 3.56
C LEU A 51 3.46 5.56 2.81
N GLY A 52 2.53 6.18 2.11
CA GLY A 52 2.74 7.47 1.45
C GLY A 52 3.80 7.44 0.34
N LYS A 53 4.43 8.58 0.12
CA LYS A 53 5.47 8.74 -0.90
C LYS A 53 6.75 7.96 -0.60
N GLN A 54 7.06 7.72 0.65
CA GLN A 54 8.34 7.23 1.16
C GLN A 54 9.52 8.17 0.89
N LYS A 55 10.58 8.03 1.67
CA LYS A 55 11.88 8.58 1.29
C LYS A 55 12.31 7.88 0.01
N GLU A 56 12.66 8.65 -1.01
CA GLU A 56 13.33 8.10 -2.18
C GLU A 56 14.50 7.23 -1.72
N ILE A 57 14.46 5.97 -2.09
CA ILE A 57 15.63 5.10 -1.97
C ILE A 57 16.62 5.59 -3.02
N LYS A 58 17.52 6.52 -2.65
CA LYS A 58 18.53 7.06 -3.55
C LYS A 58 19.51 5.96 -3.92
N ARG A 59 19.42 5.47 -5.13
CA ARG A 59 20.40 4.53 -5.67
C ARG A 59 21.74 5.26 -5.92
N GLY A 60 22.81 4.68 -5.44
CA GLY A 60 24.18 4.86 -6.00
C GLY A 60 25.11 5.85 -5.32
N ARG A 61 24.72 6.66 -4.33
CA ARG A 61 25.62 7.58 -3.62
C ARG A 61 25.28 7.84 -2.16
N GLY A 62 24.76 6.89 -1.46
CA GLY A 62 24.47 7.09 -0.06
C GLY A 62 24.47 5.77 0.68
N VAL A 63 24.86 5.80 1.92
CA VAL A 63 24.56 4.73 2.86
C VAL A 63 23.06 4.82 3.10
N TYR A 64 22.32 3.89 2.56
CA TYR A 64 20.91 3.73 2.89
C TYR A 64 20.88 3.04 4.24
N GLY A 65 20.48 3.75 5.27
CA GLY A 65 20.32 3.17 6.58
C GLY A 65 18.99 2.43 6.71
N THR A 66 18.84 1.71 7.79
CA THR A 66 17.58 1.07 8.19
C THR A 66 16.40 2.06 8.24
N ASP A 67 16.70 3.34 8.39
CA ASP A 67 15.75 4.46 8.37
C ASP A 67 14.96 4.60 7.05
N CYS A 68 15.47 4.03 5.97
CA CYS A 68 14.81 4.06 4.66
C CYS A 68 13.97 2.80 4.40
N LYS A 69 13.97 1.84 5.33
CA LYS A 69 13.20 0.62 5.16
C LYS A 69 11.75 0.84 5.58
N THR A 70 10.84 0.67 4.64
CA THR A 70 9.40 0.81 4.82
C THR A 70 8.84 -0.24 5.77
N PHE A 71 9.09 -1.51 5.47
CA PHE A 71 8.69 -2.64 6.29
C PHE A 71 9.84 -3.03 7.23
N THR A 72 10.03 -2.25 8.29
CA THR A 72 11.03 -2.60 9.31
C THR A 72 10.76 -3.97 9.93
N PRO A 73 11.76 -4.66 10.48
CA PRO A 73 11.56 -5.95 11.15
C PRO A 73 10.47 -5.91 12.23
N ALA A 74 10.37 -4.82 12.99
CA ALA A 74 9.31 -4.63 13.99
C ALA A 74 7.93 -4.56 13.34
N MET A 75 7.79 -3.79 12.26
CA MET A 75 6.55 -3.67 11.49
C MET A 75 6.14 -5.03 10.90
N GLN A 76 7.05 -5.75 10.27
CA GLN A 76 6.77 -7.08 9.73
C GLN A 76 6.33 -8.07 10.82
N THR A 77 6.98 -8.03 11.99
CA THR A 77 6.60 -8.86 13.13
C THR A 77 5.20 -8.53 13.61
N ARG A 78 4.87 -7.25 13.74
CA ARG A 78 3.53 -6.81 14.12
C ARG A 78 2.46 -7.26 13.11
N ILE A 79 2.70 -7.08 11.82
CA ILE A 79 1.79 -7.53 10.76
C ILE A 79 1.58 -9.05 10.81
N LYS A 80 2.66 -9.85 10.94
CA LYS A 80 2.58 -11.31 11.06
C LYS A 80 1.73 -11.73 12.27
N ASN A 81 1.92 -11.09 13.42
CA ASN A 81 1.15 -11.39 14.63
C ASN A 81 -0.32 -11.05 14.47
N LEU A 82 -0.65 -9.91 13.87
CA LEU A 82 -2.01 -9.48 13.64
C LEU A 82 -2.73 -10.36 12.60
N THR A 83 -2.07 -10.70 11.49
CA THR A 83 -2.67 -11.58 10.47
C THR A 83 -2.90 -12.98 11.03
N ALA A 84 -2.03 -13.49 11.89
CA ALA A 84 -2.25 -14.75 12.60
C ALA A 84 -3.50 -14.72 13.52
N GLN A 85 -3.89 -13.53 13.98
CA GLN A 85 -5.09 -13.29 14.77
C GLN A 85 -6.31 -12.91 13.92
N GLY A 86 -6.15 -12.87 12.59
CA GLY A 86 -7.23 -12.61 11.66
C GLY A 86 -7.44 -11.16 11.26
N THR A 87 -6.54 -10.24 11.64
CA THR A 87 -6.58 -8.84 11.18
C THR A 87 -6.31 -8.76 9.68
N SER A 88 -7.18 -8.07 8.96
CA SER A 88 -7.03 -7.79 7.53
C SER A 88 -6.32 -6.45 7.29
N PHE A 89 -5.66 -6.31 6.14
CA PHE A 89 -4.83 -5.13 5.84
C PHE A 89 -5.16 -4.50 4.49
N PHE A 90 -5.28 -3.19 4.48
CA PHE A 90 -5.09 -2.35 3.31
C PHE A 90 -3.72 -1.69 3.40
N ILE A 91 -2.94 -1.71 2.34
CA ILE A 91 -1.60 -1.14 2.27
C ILE A 91 -1.47 -0.34 0.98
N SER A 92 -1.07 0.92 1.09
CA SER A 92 -0.86 1.79 -0.07
C SER A 92 0.38 2.66 0.09
N GLY A 93 1.09 2.87 -0.99
CA GLY A 93 2.25 3.75 -1.01
C GLY A 93 3.19 3.47 -2.17
N SER A 94 4.15 4.37 -2.36
CA SER A 94 5.32 4.12 -3.21
C SER A 94 6.26 3.14 -2.52
N TYR A 95 7.07 2.43 -3.29
CA TYR A 95 8.08 1.47 -2.79
C TYR A 95 7.54 0.34 -1.91
N VAL A 96 6.25 0.05 -1.93
CA VAL A 96 5.65 -1.04 -1.14
C VAL A 96 6.20 -2.41 -1.48
N ALA A 97 6.71 -2.58 -2.69
CA ALA A 97 7.32 -3.82 -3.15
C ALA A 97 8.83 -3.66 -3.37
N THR A 98 9.29 -2.55 -3.92
CA THR A 98 10.71 -2.25 -4.12
C THR A 98 11.49 -2.33 -2.81
N ASP A 99 10.93 -1.87 -1.69
CA ASP A 99 11.52 -1.99 -0.36
C ASP A 99 11.89 -3.44 0.03
N LEU A 100 11.10 -4.40 -0.43
CA LEU A 100 11.24 -5.81 -0.07
C LEU A 100 12.03 -6.64 -1.10
N TRP A 101 12.27 -6.13 -2.29
CA TRP A 101 12.99 -6.83 -3.37
C TRP A 101 14.30 -6.18 -3.77
N ASP A 102 14.37 -4.87 -3.75
CA ASP A 102 15.48 -4.10 -4.31
C ASP A 102 16.00 -3.04 -3.32
N ASN A 103 15.97 -3.36 -2.04
CA ASN A 103 16.53 -2.50 -1.00
C ASN A 103 18.05 -2.72 -0.91
N PRO A 104 18.88 -1.73 -1.24
CA PRO A 104 20.34 -1.88 -1.27
C PRO A 104 20.98 -2.12 0.11
N ASN A 105 20.21 -1.99 1.19
CA ASN A 105 20.68 -2.27 2.56
C ASN A 105 20.32 -3.65 3.07
N SER A 106 19.63 -4.43 2.25
CA SER A 106 19.29 -5.80 2.60
C SER A 106 20.43 -6.72 2.15
N ASP A 107 20.99 -7.49 3.07
CA ASP A 107 21.80 -8.64 2.69
C ASP A 107 20.89 -9.74 2.08
N GLU A 108 21.51 -10.79 1.53
CA GLU A 108 20.77 -11.85 0.83
C GLU A 108 19.75 -12.57 1.75
N ILE A 109 20.06 -12.74 3.02
CA ILE A 109 19.20 -13.40 4.01
C ILE A 109 17.98 -12.52 4.30
N VAL A 110 18.21 -11.23 4.54
CA VAL A 110 17.14 -10.25 4.80
C VAL A 110 16.26 -10.11 3.57
N ALA A 111 16.83 -10.00 2.38
CA ALA A 111 16.07 -9.90 1.13
C ALA A 111 15.18 -11.12 0.90
N LYS A 112 15.65 -12.33 1.20
CA LYS A 112 14.84 -13.56 1.10
C LYS A 112 13.69 -13.55 2.10
N ALA A 113 13.94 -13.20 3.35
CA ALA A 113 12.91 -13.12 4.40
C ALA A 113 11.85 -12.04 4.09
N ASP A 114 12.27 -10.91 3.53
CA ASP A 114 11.40 -9.82 3.08
C ASP A 114 10.47 -10.28 1.94
N GLN A 115 11.02 -10.98 0.94
CA GLN A 115 10.22 -11.51 -0.16
C GLN A 115 9.23 -12.59 0.30
N GLU A 116 9.65 -13.45 1.23
CA GLU A 116 8.75 -14.45 1.84
C GLU A 116 7.64 -13.79 2.64
N PHE A 117 7.93 -12.72 3.36
CA PHE A 117 6.91 -11.92 4.05
C PHE A 117 5.88 -11.36 3.07
N ALA A 118 6.30 -10.71 2.00
CA ALA A 118 5.39 -10.16 1.01
C ALA A 118 4.53 -11.24 0.34
N LYS A 119 5.14 -12.35 -0.08
CA LYS A 119 4.45 -13.44 -0.79
C LYS A 119 3.48 -14.21 0.11
N ASN A 120 3.95 -14.58 1.31
CA ASN A 120 3.22 -15.54 2.16
C ASN A 120 2.26 -14.86 3.13
N VAL A 121 2.54 -13.60 3.53
CA VAL A 121 1.70 -12.86 4.47
C VAL A 121 0.83 -11.84 3.76
N LEU A 122 1.38 -11.10 2.81
CA LEU A 122 0.65 -10.03 2.11
C LEU A 122 0.09 -10.45 0.75
N GLY A 123 0.52 -11.59 0.21
CA GLY A 123 -0.04 -12.22 -0.99
C GLY A 123 0.37 -11.57 -2.31
N TYR A 124 1.42 -10.73 -2.33
CA TYR A 124 1.89 -10.08 -3.53
C TYR A 124 3.37 -10.31 -3.82
N ALA A 125 3.77 -10.05 -5.05
CA ALA A 125 5.14 -10.02 -5.51
C ALA A 125 5.44 -8.72 -6.27
N TRP A 126 6.68 -8.30 -6.21
CA TRP A 126 7.19 -7.17 -6.98
C TRP A 126 7.37 -7.53 -8.45
N ARG A 127 7.01 -6.62 -9.31
CA ARG A 127 7.30 -6.71 -10.74
C ARG A 127 8.42 -5.75 -11.15
N GLU A 128 8.27 -4.48 -10.83
CA GLU A 128 9.23 -3.42 -11.12
C GLU A 128 8.93 -2.16 -10.32
N SER A 129 9.94 -1.35 -10.11
CA SER A 129 9.82 0.02 -9.61
C SER A 129 9.50 0.99 -10.75
N ARG A 130 8.94 2.16 -10.42
CA ARG A 130 8.57 3.19 -11.40
C ARG A 130 7.66 2.65 -12.50
N ALA A 131 6.71 1.84 -12.11
CA ALA A 131 5.82 1.12 -13.01
C ALA A 131 4.86 2.02 -13.79
N ALA A 132 4.72 3.29 -13.44
CA ALA A 132 3.90 4.27 -14.15
C ALA A 132 4.44 5.68 -13.95
N VAL A 133 4.20 6.56 -14.92
CA VAL A 133 4.60 7.97 -14.93
C VAL A 133 3.39 8.89 -15.09
N GLU A 134 2.43 8.51 -15.92
CA GLU A 134 1.28 9.34 -16.28
C GLU A 134 0.22 9.44 -15.18
N GLY A 135 0.24 8.53 -14.21
CA GLY A 135 -0.63 8.64 -13.05
C GLY A 135 -2.08 8.24 -13.31
N GLY A 136 -2.27 7.10 -13.93
CA GLY A 136 -3.60 6.50 -14.13
C GLY A 136 -3.65 5.03 -13.75
N ALA A 137 -4.74 4.60 -13.12
CA ALA A 137 -5.01 3.19 -12.83
C ALA A 137 -6.48 2.85 -13.08
N TYR A 138 -6.78 1.61 -13.44
CA TYR A 138 -8.15 1.15 -13.65
C TYR A 138 -8.36 -0.24 -13.07
N GLN A 139 -9.61 -0.51 -12.67
CA GLN A 139 -10.01 -1.81 -12.15
C GLN A 139 -10.15 -2.83 -13.27
N VAL A 140 -9.72 -4.05 -13.00
CA VAL A 140 -9.83 -5.18 -13.92
C VAL A 140 -10.79 -6.24 -13.36
N PRO A 141 -11.35 -7.11 -14.23
CA PRO A 141 -12.13 -8.26 -13.75
C PRO A 141 -11.32 -9.11 -12.78
N THR A 142 -11.93 -9.46 -11.67
CA THR A 142 -11.33 -10.24 -10.59
C THR A 142 -12.37 -11.21 -10.02
N PRO A 143 -11.96 -12.36 -9.43
CA PRO A 143 -12.88 -13.27 -8.75
C PRO A 143 -13.49 -12.66 -7.47
N PHE A 144 -12.91 -11.59 -6.95
CA PHE A 144 -13.38 -10.95 -5.72
C PHE A 144 -14.51 -9.97 -6.01
N LYS A 145 -15.75 -10.33 -5.63
CA LYS A 145 -16.99 -9.61 -5.94
C LYS A 145 -17.06 -8.17 -5.38
N ALA A 146 -16.26 -7.84 -4.38
CA ALA A 146 -16.21 -6.51 -3.81
C ALA A 146 -15.67 -5.46 -4.81
N PHE A 147 -14.80 -5.88 -5.74
CA PHE A 147 -14.23 -4.99 -6.74
C PHE A 147 -15.07 -4.96 -8.02
N GLY A 148 -15.39 -3.76 -8.49
CA GLY A 148 -16.20 -3.52 -9.67
C GLY A 148 -15.41 -2.81 -10.77
N LYS A 149 -16.05 -1.85 -11.44
CA LYS A 149 -15.42 -1.02 -12.47
C LYS A 149 -15.04 0.34 -11.87
N GLY A 150 -13.87 0.85 -12.21
CA GLY A 150 -13.43 2.17 -11.81
C GLY A 150 -12.15 2.56 -12.52
N SER A 151 -11.94 3.86 -12.67
CA SER A 151 -10.69 4.47 -13.12
C SER A 151 -10.31 5.53 -12.11
N TYR A 152 -9.02 5.67 -11.89
CA TYR A 152 -8.43 6.51 -10.86
C TYR A 152 -7.28 7.28 -11.48
N THR A 153 -7.18 8.56 -11.16
CA THR A 153 -6.09 9.44 -11.64
C THR A 153 -5.27 9.92 -10.45
N PHE A 154 -3.97 9.93 -10.62
CA PHE A 154 -2.99 10.54 -9.74
C PHE A 154 -1.93 11.24 -10.59
N ASN A 155 -1.07 12.08 -10.04
CA ASN A 155 -0.06 12.88 -10.77
C ASN A 155 -0.60 13.95 -11.75
N GLN A 156 -1.91 14.20 -11.79
CA GLN A 156 -2.49 15.13 -12.76
C GLN A 156 -2.91 16.47 -12.16
N GLN A 157 -3.17 16.51 -10.87
CA GLN A 157 -3.58 17.73 -10.14
C GLN A 157 -2.67 17.89 -8.92
N LEU A 158 -1.43 18.29 -9.18
CA LEU A 158 -0.44 18.48 -8.14
C LEU A 158 -0.72 19.78 -7.38
N GLY A 159 -0.59 19.73 -6.05
CA GLY A 159 -0.82 20.88 -5.19
C GLY A 159 -0.46 20.57 -3.74
N PRO A 160 -0.87 21.44 -2.81
CA PRO A 160 -0.60 21.23 -1.39
C PRO A 160 -1.14 19.90 -0.85
N ASP A 161 -2.27 19.47 -1.39
CA ASP A 161 -3.00 18.28 -0.93
C ASP A 161 -2.69 17.02 -1.78
N CYS A 162 -1.90 17.16 -2.84
CA CYS A 162 -1.60 16.06 -3.74
C CYS A 162 -0.19 16.22 -4.31
N TYR A 163 0.73 15.39 -3.86
CA TYR A 163 2.12 15.36 -4.32
C TYR A 163 2.32 14.45 -5.55
N ALA A 164 3.44 14.61 -6.23
CA ALA A 164 3.81 13.74 -7.33
C ALA A 164 4.26 12.36 -6.84
N VAL A 165 3.68 11.32 -7.40
CA VAL A 165 4.12 9.94 -7.19
C VAL A 165 5.21 9.63 -8.22
N GLU A 166 6.46 9.66 -7.78
CA GLU A 166 7.62 9.49 -8.67
C GLU A 166 7.96 8.03 -8.94
N SER A 167 7.61 7.14 -8.02
CA SER A 167 7.98 5.73 -8.11
C SER A 167 6.86 4.80 -7.63
N PRO A 168 5.74 4.75 -8.35
CA PRO A 168 4.74 3.73 -8.10
C PRO A 168 5.31 2.35 -8.43
N ASP A 169 4.96 1.35 -7.62
CA ASP A 169 5.43 -0.04 -7.81
C ASP A 169 4.45 -0.86 -8.67
N GLY A 170 5.00 -1.73 -9.49
CA GLY A 170 4.29 -2.83 -10.08
C GLY A 170 4.12 -3.96 -9.06
N VAL A 171 2.88 -4.23 -8.65
CA VAL A 171 2.54 -5.27 -7.66
C VAL A 171 1.61 -6.30 -8.27
N MET A 172 2.02 -7.55 -8.28
CA MET A 172 1.26 -8.65 -8.87
C MET A 172 0.92 -9.72 -7.83
N PRO A 173 -0.14 -10.52 -8.04
CA PRO A 173 -0.44 -11.65 -7.18
C PRO A 173 0.73 -12.62 -7.05
N ALA A 174 1.05 -13.02 -5.81
CA ALA A 174 2.08 -14.04 -5.54
C ALA A 174 1.51 -15.46 -5.59
N ASP A 175 0.22 -15.62 -5.39
CA ASP A 175 -0.51 -16.89 -5.36
C ASP A 175 -1.76 -16.76 -6.24
N LYS A 176 -1.79 -17.47 -7.38
CA LYS A 176 -2.89 -17.38 -8.36
C LYS A 176 -4.21 -18.02 -7.91
N ASP A 177 -4.21 -18.82 -6.87
CA ASP A 177 -5.41 -19.46 -6.35
C ASP A 177 -6.11 -18.60 -5.28
N ARG A 178 -5.32 -17.79 -4.55
CA ARG A 178 -5.79 -16.97 -3.43
C ARG A 178 -5.65 -15.48 -3.64
N ALA A 179 -4.90 -15.03 -4.65
CA ALA A 179 -4.70 -13.62 -4.94
C ALA A 179 -5.07 -13.29 -6.39
N ALA A 180 -5.50 -12.05 -6.62
CA ALA A 180 -5.82 -11.57 -7.96
C ALA A 180 -5.44 -10.09 -8.12
N THR A 181 -5.06 -9.72 -9.35
CA THR A 181 -4.93 -8.31 -9.74
C THR A 181 -6.29 -7.63 -9.67
N ILE A 182 -6.34 -6.47 -9.02
CA ILE A 182 -7.55 -5.65 -8.91
C ILE A 182 -7.42 -4.32 -9.67
N LEU A 183 -6.19 -3.84 -9.84
CA LEU A 183 -5.86 -2.59 -10.53
C LEU A 183 -4.71 -2.81 -11.51
N ARG A 184 -4.75 -2.08 -12.64
CA ARG A 184 -3.63 -1.96 -13.58
C ARG A 184 -3.37 -0.50 -13.91
N TYR A 185 -2.12 -0.15 -14.16
CA TYR A 185 -1.77 1.16 -14.69
C TYR A 185 -2.28 1.33 -16.12
N THR A 186 -2.80 2.51 -16.43
CA THR A 186 -3.45 2.80 -17.73
C THR A 186 -2.46 2.80 -18.89
N GLU A 187 -1.26 3.29 -18.67
CA GLU A 187 -0.28 3.49 -19.72
C GLU A 187 0.37 2.21 -20.25
N ASN A 188 0.42 1.14 -19.44
CA ASN A 188 1.22 -0.05 -19.79
C ASN A 188 0.63 -1.40 -19.35
N ASN A 189 -0.53 -1.39 -18.70
CA ASN A 189 -1.21 -2.58 -18.17
C ASN A 189 -0.44 -3.35 -17.07
N ILE A 190 0.60 -2.77 -16.49
CA ILE A 190 1.29 -3.37 -15.35
C ILE A 190 0.32 -3.41 -14.16
N ALA A 191 0.37 -4.50 -13.40
CA ALA A 191 -0.48 -4.63 -12.23
C ALA A 191 -0.11 -3.57 -11.17
N ALA A 192 -1.10 -2.75 -10.81
CA ALA A 192 -0.99 -1.63 -9.86
C ALA A 192 -1.54 -1.98 -8.48
N GLY A 193 -2.27 -3.09 -8.36
CA GLY A 193 -2.83 -3.54 -7.09
C GLY A 193 -3.24 -5.00 -7.11
N SER A 194 -3.05 -5.64 -5.96
CA SER A 194 -3.38 -7.05 -5.70
C SER A 194 -4.27 -7.16 -4.46
N ALA A 195 -5.25 -8.07 -4.52
CA ALA A 195 -6.03 -8.50 -3.38
C ALA A 195 -5.74 -9.98 -3.11
N PHE A 196 -5.70 -10.37 -1.83
CA PHE A 196 -5.36 -11.72 -1.38
C PHE A 196 -6.33 -12.17 -0.28
N ASP A 197 -6.84 -13.39 -0.40
CA ASP A 197 -7.68 -14.04 0.60
C ASP A 197 -6.92 -15.23 1.20
N ALA A 198 -6.40 -15.06 2.40
CA ALA A 198 -5.70 -16.11 3.15
C ALA A 198 -6.67 -17.07 3.88
N GLY A 199 -7.99 -16.88 3.77
CA GLY A 199 -9.00 -17.63 4.50
C GLY A 199 -9.25 -17.06 5.89
N THR A 200 -8.23 -16.82 6.69
CA THR A 200 -8.34 -16.25 8.04
C THR A 200 -8.25 -14.72 8.08
N TYR A 201 -7.62 -14.11 7.10
CA TYR A 201 -7.53 -12.66 6.91
C TYR A 201 -7.46 -12.34 5.42
N ARG A 202 -7.57 -11.08 5.09
CA ARG A 202 -7.45 -10.58 3.71
C ARG A 202 -6.50 -9.40 3.63
N THR A 203 -5.85 -9.24 2.48
CA THR A 203 -5.02 -8.05 2.23
C THR A 203 -5.36 -7.43 0.89
N VAL A 204 -5.23 -6.12 0.83
CA VAL A 204 -5.21 -5.33 -0.40
C VAL A 204 -3.93 -4.52 -0.40
N VAL A 205 -3.14 -4.63 -1.46
CA VAL A 205 -1.91 -3.83 -1.64
C VAL A 205 -2.01 -3.09 -2.96
N ILE A 206 -1.83 -1.76 -2.93
CA ILE A 206 -1.71 -0.95 -4.14
C ILE A 206 -0.34 -0.28 -4.19
N GLY A 207 0.27 -0.27 -5.37
CA GLY A 207 1.65 0.17 -5.62
C GLY A 207 1.81 1.68 -5.76
N PHE A 208 0.79 2.46 -5.43
CA PHE A 208 0.82 3.92 -5.37
C PHE A 208 0.07 4.42 -4.15
N PRO A 209 0.39 5.61 -3.62
CA PRO A 209 -0.31 6.17 -2.47
C PRO A 209 -1.78 6.45 -2.78
N PHE A 210 -2.68 5.88 -1.98
CA PHE A 210 -4.13 6.06 -2.15
C PHE A 210 -4.57 7.53 -2.06
N GLU A 211 -3.94 8.29 -1.18
CA GLU A 211 -4.24 9.72 -0.94
C GLU A 211 -3.99 10.58 -2.17
N THR A 212 -3.21 10.11 -3.14
CA THR A 212 -2.92 10.85 -4.37
C THR A 212 -3.98 10.70 -5.45
N ILE A 213 -4.99 9.88 -5.24
CA ILE A 213 -6.15 9.80 -6.14
C ILE A 213 -6.84 11.17 -6.14
N SER A 214 -6.94 11.81 -7.31
CA SER A 214 -7.32 13.21 -7.46
C SER A 214 -8.80 13.47 -7.08
N GLU A 215 -9.68 12.50 -7.33
CA GLU A 215 -11.12 12.68 -7.19
C GLU A 215 -11.64 12.09 -5.86
N PRO A 216 -12.21 12.92 -4.95
CA PRO A 216 -12.71 12.45 -3.65
C PRO A 216 -13.76 11.33 -3.76
N ASP A 217 -14.67 11.41 -4.72
CA ASP A 217 -15.66 10.36 -4.92
C ASP A 217 -15.04 9.04 -5.36
N SER A 218 -13.95 9.09 -6.12
CA SER A 218 -13.16 7.93 -6.51
C SER A 218 -12.41 7.33 -5.32
N GLN A 219 -11.89 8.16 -4.41
CA GLN A 219 -11.29 7.72 -3.14
C GLN A 219 -12.34 6.97 -2.29
N VAL A 220 -13.52 7.56 -2.09
CA VAL A 220 -14.61 6.93 -1.30
C VAL A 220 -15.06 5.62 -1.94
N LYS A 221 -15.22 5.59 -3.25
CA LYS A 221 -15.63 4.39 -3.99
C LYS A 221 -14.62 3.25 -3.82
N LEU A 222 -13.34 3.53 -4.04
CA LEU A 222 -12.28 2.52 -3.91
C LEU A 222 -12.15 2.05 -2.46
N MET A 223 -12.14 2.98 -1.50
CA MET A 223 -12.06 2.65 -0.06
C MET A 223 -13.21 1.74 0.36
N ARG A 224 -14.45 2.04 -0.06
CA ARG A 224 -15.61 1.19 0.24
C ARG A 224 -15.42 -0.23 -0.30
N GLN A 225 -14.97 -0.40 -1.53
CA GLN A 225 -14.71 -1.71 -2.12
C GLN A 225 -13.61 -2.46 -1.38
N ILE A 226 -12.54 -1.76 -0.98
CA ILE A 226 -11.45 -2.34 -0.17
C ILE A 226 -11.99 -2.81 1.18
N LEU A 227 -12.70 -1.96 1.90
CA LEU A 227 -13.26 -2.31 3.22
C LEU A 227 -14.28 -3.45 3.13
N ASP A 228 -15.12 -3.46 2.10
CA ASP A 228 -16.08 -4.56 1.86
C ASP A 228 -15.36 -5.88 1.54
N PHE A 229 -14.22 -5.83 0.86
CA PHE A 229 -13.40 -7.01 0.65
C PHE A 229 -12.72 -7.48 1.95
N LEU A 230 -12.19 -6.56 2.75
CA LEU A 230 -11.48 -6.90 3.99
C LEU A 230 -12.38 -7.43 5.09
N LYS A 231 -13.68 -7.10 5.05
CA LYS A 231 -14.67 -7.73 5.93
C LYS A 231 -14.79 -9.22 5.58
N LYS A 232 -14.88 -10.04 6.59
CA LYS A 232 -15.19 -11.47 6.47
C LYS A 232 -16.67 -11.72 6.59
#